data_aecadc32fb44ada61b965419aea7b1b0
#
_entry.id   aecadc32fb44ada61b965419aea7b1b0
#
_cell.length_a   1.000
_cell.length_b   1.000
_cell.length_c   1.000
_cell.angle_alpha   90.00
_cell.angle_beta   90.00
_cell.angle_gamma   90.00
#
_symmetry.space_group_name_H-M   'P 1'
#
loop_
_entity.id
_entity.type
_entity.pdbx_description
1 polymer ?
#
loop_
_entity_poly.entity_id
_entity_poly.type
_entity_poly.pdbx_seq_one_letter_code
_entity_poly.pdbx_strand_id
1 'polypeptide(L)'
;MPTNRNLSVMPRFWYFFLLLFCFAVPAKAQDKPYFVTYSHDLEEPGELEVETKTALGNPDGGDGYSATAFELEYGVRAWWTAELYLDGQTTANDSTLFTGFRIENRLRPLMREHWINPVLYVEYEDTSGADKTMLEVVGHDGEADFLDPNSVARQEHKHEGELKLILSSNLKNWNISENFIAEKNLGHQPWEFGYALGVAHPLRSAAVRHECTFCADKIMLGAEAYGGLGDTWSLTLRDTSQYLAPLIGWQLPRDMRLSFAPGWGLTRASLDHVYRIGFAVSFGQIGNWFHGQAANMGGIH
;
A
#
# COMPACT_ATOMS: atom_id res chain seq x y z
N MET A 1 3.04 -39.92 46.23
CA MET A 1 3.69 -39.06 45.25
C MET A 1 2.62 -38.64 44.25
N PRO A 2 2.17 -37.40 44.23
CA PRO A 2 1.28 -36.88 43.17
C PRO A 2 2.07 -36.14 42.14
N THR A 3 1.86 -36.49 40.89
CA THR A 3 2.45 -35.88 39.69
C THR A 3 1.70 -34.55 39.36
N ASN A 4 2.37 -33.45 39.50
CA ASN A 4 1.90 -32.13 39.04
C ASN A 4 1.93 -32.09 37.51
N ARG A 5 0.76 -31.95 36.87
CA ARG A 5 0.61 -31.53 35.48
C ARG A 5 0.54 -30.00 35.46
N ASN A 6 1.62 -29.34 35.03
CA ASN A 6 1.60 -27.94 34.66
C ASN A 6 0.81 -27.76 33.36
N LEU A 7 -0.40 -27.24 33.47
CA LEU A 7 -1.15 -26.66 32.34
C LEU A 7 -0.49 -25.33 32.00
N SER A 8 0.25 -25.28 30.88
CA SER A 8 0.76 -24.04 30.32
C SER A 8 -0.37 -23.14 29.90
N VAL A 9 -0.48 -22.01 30.58
CA VAL A 9 -1.42 -20.94 30.25
C VAL A 9 -0.94 -20.31 28.94
N MET A 10 -1.57 -20.62 27.83
CA MET A 10 -1.39 -19.87 26.57
C MET A 10 -1.74 -18.40 26.79
N PRO A 11 -0.91 -17.47 26.33
CA PRO A 11 -1.17 -16.04 26.54
C PRO A 11 -2.49 -15.63 25.88
N ARG A 12 -3.32 -14.94 26.66
CA ARG A 12 -4.65 -14.43 26.26
C ARG A 12 -4.69 -13.58 24.99
N PHE A 13 -3.55 -13.15 24.49
CA PHE A 13 -3.41 -12.37 23.26
C PHE A 13 -3.84 -13.13 21.97
N TRP A 14 -3.72 -14.43 21.92
CA TRP A 14 -4.10 -15.23 20.75
C TRP A 14 -5.63 -15.32 20.56
N TYR A 15 -6.40 -15.17 21.60
CA TYR A 15 -7.87 -15.14 21.48
C TYR A 15 -8.41 -13.85 20.89
N PHE A 16 -7.67 -12.74 21.01
CA PHE A 16 -8.07 -11.47 20.39
C PHE A 16 -7.91 -11.51 18.86
N PHE A 17 -6.88 -12.18 18.36
CA PHE A 17 -6.70 -12.38 16.93
C PHE A 17 -7.70 -13.38 16.34
N LEU A 18 -8.12 -14.39 17.10
CA LEU A 18 -9.11 -15.38 16.64
C LEU A 18 -10.54 -14.82 16.60
N LEU A 19 -10.88 -13.83 17.42
CA LEU A 19 -12.20 -13.20 17.46
C LEU A 19 -12.45 -12.21 16.30
N LEU A 20 -11.40 -11.64 15.69
CA LEU A 20 -11.52 -10.78 14.51
C LEU A 20 -11.94 -11.57 13.26
N PHE A 21 -11.74 -12.88 13.22
CA PHE A 21 -12.03 -13.72 12.05
C PHE A 21 -13.51 -14.19 11.94
N CYS A 22 -14.40 -13.84 12.89
CA CYS A 22 -15.74 -14.47 12.93
C CYS A 22 -16.87 -13.65 12.30
N PHE A 23 -16.64 -12.45 11.73
CA PHE A 23 -17.72 -11.59 11.21
C PHE A 23 -17.47 -11.08 9.80
N ALA A 24 -17.12 -11.95 8.85
CA ALA A 24 -17.07 -11.55 7.46
C ALA A 24 -18.47 -11.57 6.84
N VAL A 25 -19.06 -10.41 6.64
CA VAL A 25 -20.13 -10.18 5.66
C VAL A 25 -19.43 -10.19 4.29
N PRO A 26 -19.97 -10.85 3.24
CA PRO A 26 -19.33 -10.85 1.93
C PRO A 26 -19.35 -9.43 1.34
N ALA A 27 -18.28 -8.72 1.48
CA ALA A 27 -17.95 -7.53 0.71
C ALA A 27 -17.16 -7.97 -0.53
N LYS A 28 -17.28 -7.26 -1.63
CA LYS A 28 -16.40 -7.46 -2.77
C LYS A 28 -15.14 -6.64 -2.52
N ALA A 29 -14.03 -7.30 -2.24
CA ALA A 29 -12.75 -6.61 -2.21
C ALA A 29 -12.48 -5.99 -3.58
N GLN A 30 -12.09 -4.74 -3.58
CA GLN A 30 -11.72 -4.04 -4.79
C GLN A 30 -10.32 -4.53 -5.22
N ASP A 31 -10.19 -4.95 -6.47
CA ASP A 31 -8.93 -5.47 -7.00
C ASP A 31 -7.94 -4.30 -7.18
N LYS A 32 -6.99 -4.17 -6.29
CA LYS A 32 -5.83 -3.27 -6.41
C LYS A 32 -4.62 -4.10 -6.77
N PRO A 33 -4.25 -4.22 -8.05
CA PRO A 33 -3.16 -5.11 -8.46
C PRO A 33 -1.78 -4.53 -8.16
N TYR A 34 -1.68 -3.27 -7.78
CA TYR A 34 -0.44 -2.51 -7.75
C TYR A 34 0.12 -2.31 -6.34
N PHE A 35 1.42 -2.04 -6.27
CA PHE A 35 2.10 -1.67 -5.03
C PHE A 35 2.45 -0.17 -4.96
N VAL A 36 2.79 0.42 -6.10
CA VAL A 36 3.22 1.83 -6.21
C VAL A 36 2.25 2.64 -7.06
N THR A 37 1.73 2.03 -8.11
CA THR A 37 0.74 2.66 -8.99
C THR A 37 -0.64 2.64 -8.34
N TYR A 38 -1.37 3.71 -8.42
CA TYR A 38 -2.79 3.78 -8.05
C TYR A 38 -3.68 3.71 -9.28
N SER A 39 -4.82 3.05 -9.15
CA SER A 39 -5.89 3.07 -10.14
C SER A 39 -6.96 4.09 -9.75
N HIS A 40 -8.01 4.21 -10.57
CA HIS A 40 -9.16 5.05 -10.25
C HIS A 40 -10.18 4.38 -9.32
N ASP A 41 -9.91 3.15 -8.89
CA ASP A 41 -10.76 2.42 -7.97
C ASP A 41 -10.63 3.03 -6.57
N LEU A 42 -11.75 3.24 -5.89
CA LEU A 42 -11.87 3.71 -4.52
C LEU A 42 -12.68 2.71 -3.73
N GLU A 43 -12.49 2.69 -2.41
CA GLU A 43 -13.31 1.85 -1.54
C GLU A 43 -14.79 2.24 -1.59
N GLU A 44 -15.68 1.24 -1.52
CA GLU A 44 -17.12 1.49 -1.44
C GLU A 44 -17.46 2.24 -0.14
N PRO A 45 -18.48 3.12 -0.15
CA PRO A 45 -18.86 3.87 1.04
C PRO A 45 -19.17 2.97 2.23
N GLY A 46 -18.40 3.15 3.32
CA GLY A 46 -18.52 2.37 4.54
C GLY A 46 -17.72 1.06 4.56
N GLU A 47 -16.98 0.75 3.53
CA GLU A 47 -16.00 -0.33 3.49
C GLU A 47 -14.70 0.10 4.17
N LEU A 48 -14.07 -0.82 4.89
CA LEU A 48 -12.73 -0.68 5.43
C LEU A 48 -11.85 -1.79 4.88
N GLU A 49 -10.78 -1.42 4.20
CA GLU A 49 -9.70 -2.37 3.91
C GLU A 49 -8.56 -2.20 4.92
N VAL A 50 -8.00 -3.31 5.32
CA VAL A 50 -6.79 -3.39 6.15
C VAL A 50 -5.74 -4.09 5.33
N GLU A 51 -4.66 -3.38 5.01
CA GLU A 51 -3.58 -3.93 4.19
C GLU A 51 -2.24 -3.84 4.91
N THR A 52 -1.34 -4.77 4.62
CA THR A 52 0.07 -4.68 4.95
C THR A 52 0.88 -4.80 3.67
N LYS A 53 1.76 -3.84 3.43
CA LYS A 53 2.69 -3.82 2.31
C LYS A 53 4.10 -3.88 2.86
N THR A 54 4.86 -4.90 2.48
CA THR A 54 6.25 -5.08 2.93
C THR A 54 7.19 -5.02 1.74
N ALA A 55 8.18 -4.15 1.82
CA ALA A 55 9.29 -4.06 0.89
C ALA A 55 10.54 -4.69 1.53
N LEU A 56 11.23 -5.53 0.77
CA LEU A 56 12.50 -6.17 1.14
C LEU A 56 13.56 -5.69 0.16
N GLY A 57 14.64 -5.15 0.67
CA GLY A 57 15.77 -4.66 -0.12
C GLY A 57 17.10 -4.96 0.51
N ASN A 58 18.15 -4.91 -0.29
CA ASN A 58 19.52 -5.09 0.16
C ASN A 58 20.42 -4.11 -0.61
N PRO A 59 20.71 -2.92 -0.04
CA PRO A 59 21.54 -1.93 -0.70
C PRO A 59 22.99 -2.39 -0.78
N ASP A 60 23.68 -2.01 -1.84
CA ASP A 60 25.10 -2.32 -2.02
C ASP A 60 25.96 -1.63 -0.95
N GLY A 61 26.66 -2.44 -0.18
CA GLY A 61 27.49 -1.95 0.93
C GLY A 61 26.73 -1.63 2.21
N GLY A 62 25.43 -1.89 2.27
CA GLY A 62 24.57 -1.73 3.43
C GLY A 62 24.03 -3.06 3.96
N ASP A 63 23.18 -2.96 4.97
CA ASP A 63 22.46 -4.09 5.54
C ASP A 63 21.09 -4.26 4.89
N GLY A 64 20.69 -5.51 4.67
CA GLY A 64 19.37 -5.84 4.17
C GLY A 64 18.26 -5.39 5.12
N TYR A 65 17.13 -4.97 4.57
CA TYR A 65 16.00 -4.47 5.35
C TYR A 65 14.66 -5.08 4.94
N SER A 66 13.73 -4.98 5.87
CA SER A 66 12.31 -5.24 5.68
C SER A 66 11.54 -4.03 6.18
N ALA A 67 10.93 -3.28 5.29
CA ALA A 67 10.10 -2.13 5.62
C ALA A 67 8.63 -2.48 5.37
N THR A 68 7.76 -2.17 6.33
CA THR A 68 6.34 -2.55 6.30
C THR A 68 5.47 -1.34 6.59
N ALA A 69 4.55 -1.05 5.68
CA ALA A 69 3.43 -0.17 5.90
C ALA A 69 2.20 -0.99 6.33
N PHE A 70 1.57 -0.57 7.42
CA PHE A 70 0.25 -1.02 7.82
C PHE A 70 -0.76 0.05 7.43
N GLU A 71 -1.70 -0.31 6.57
CA GLU A 71 -2.65 0.60 5.95
C GLU A 71 -4.07 0.31 6.43
N LEU A 72 -4.81 1.38 6.72
CA LEU A 72 -6.24 1.39 6.95
C LEU A 72 -6.87 2.29 5.89
N GLU A 73 -7.60 1.72 4.95
CA GLU A 73 -8.29 2.45 3.91
C GLU A 73 -9.80 2.41 4.14
N TYR A 74 -10.44 3.57 4.15
CA TYR A 74 -11.88 3.71 4.42
C TYR A 74 -12.61 4.48 3.32
N GLY A 75 -13.64 3.86 2.76
CA GLY A 75 -14.57 4.49 1.82
C GLY A 75 -15.49 5.48 2.53
N VAL A 76 -15.16 6.76 2.52
CA VAL A 76 -15.96 7.83 3.16
C VAL A 76 -17.19 8.16 2.34
N ARG A 77 -17.03 8.25 1.02
CA ARG A 77 -18.08 8.50 0.01
C ARG A 77 -17.67 7.80 -1.29
N ALA A 78 -18.61 7.61 -2.20
CA ALA A 78 -18.33 7.03 -3.51
C ALA A 78 -17.29 7.80 -4.36
N TRP A 79 -16.91 9.00 -3.95
CA TRP A 79 -15.93 9.86 -4.60
C TRP A 79 -14.74 10.21 -3.70
N TRP A 80 -14.69 9.68 -2.47
CA TRP A 80 -13.66 10.00 -1.48
C TRP A 80 -13.31 8.78 -0.63
N THR A 81 -12.06 8.41 -0.66
CA THR A 81 -11.43 7.42 0.22
C THR A 81 -10.37 8.13 1.06
N ALA A 82 -10.30 7.80 2.34
CA ALA A 82 -9.29 8.28 3.28
C ALA A 82 -8.48 7.09 3.80
N GLU A 83 -7.16 7.27 3.90
CA GLU A 83 -6.23 6.22 4.30
C GLU A 83 -5.31 6.71 5.41
N LEU A 84 -4.91 5.79 6.27
CA LEU A 84 -3.92 6.00 7.31
C LEU A 84 -2.87 4.90 7.21
N TYR A 85 -1.62 5.30 7.10
CA TYR A 85 -0.48 4.40 7.12
C TYR A 85 0.29 4.53 8.43
N LEU A 86 0.79 3.40 8.92
CA LEU A 86 1.74 3.31 10.02
C LEU A 86 2.95 2.54 9.50
N ASP A 87 4.09 3.23 9.44
CA ASP A 87 5.28 2.72 8.81
C ASP A 87 6.32 2.28 9.84
N GLY A 88 7.00 1.19 9.53
CA GLY A 88 8.04 0.66 10.37
C GLY A 88 8.96 -0.28 9.61
N GLN A 89 10.16 -0.48 10.16
CA GLN A 89 11.16 -1.32 9.50
C GLN A 89 12.03 -2.08 10.46
N THR A 90 12.67 -3.11 9.92
CA THR A 90 13.78 -3.85 10.52
C THR A 90 14.95 -3.82 9.55
N THR A 91 16.12 -3.34 10.00
CA THR A 91 17.37 -3.42 9.26
C THR A 91 18.26 -4.47 9.93
N ALA A 92 18.82 -5.40 9.15
CA ALA A 92 19.70 -6.46 9.64
C ALA A 92 20.91 -5.85 10.36
N ASN A 93 21.34 -6.49 11.44
CA ASN A 93 22.48 -6.04 12.29
C ASN A 93 22.33 -4.63 12.88
N ASP A 94 21.19 -3.97 12.74
CA ASP A 94 20.94 -2.64 13.26
C ASP A 94 19.76 -2.67 14.25
N SER A 95 18.54 -2.30 13.82
CA SER A 95 17.40 -2.14 14.73
C SER A 95 16.07 -2.35 14.02
N THR A 96 15.02 -2.51 14.83
CA THR A 96 13.60 -2.43 14.42
C THR A 96 13.01 -1.17 15.03
N LEU A 97 12.34 -0.35 14.21
CA LEU A 97 11.74 0.90 14.66
C LEU A 97 10.46 1.23 13.90
N PHE A 98 9.63 2.02 14.54
CA PHE A 98 8.53 2.74 13.92
C PHE A 98 9.14 3.96 13.21
N THR A 99 8.82 4.17 11.94
CA THR A 99 9.43 5.23 11.12
C THR A 99 8.51 6.44 10.96
N GLY A 100 7.20 6.26 10.97
CA GLY A 100 6.28 7.37 10.85
C GLY A 100 4.87 6.97 10.51
N PHE A 101 4.08 7.97 10.12
CA PHE A 101 2.72 7.78 9.65
C PHE A 101 2.44 8.68 8.44
N ARG A 102 1.45 8.26 7.63
CA ARG A 102 0.97 9.03 6.48
C ARG A 102 -0.55 9.08 6.49
N ILE A 103 -1.11 10.21 6.04
CA ILE A 103 -2.55 10.41 5.90
C ILE A 103 -2.83 10.78 4.46
N GLU A 104 -3.55 9.92 3.78
CA GLU A 104 -3.86 10.01 2.37
C GLU A 104 -5.35 10.28 2.14
N ASN A 105 -5.66 11.03 1.08
CA ASN A 105 -7.02 11.23 0.60
C ASN A 105 -7.06 11.13 -0.91
N ARG A 106 -7.93 10.26 -1.43
CA ARG A 106 -8.18 10.11 -2.86
C ARG A 106 -9.57 10.61 -3.22
N LEU A 107 -9.63 11.46 -4.22
CA LEU A 107 -10.84 12.15 -4.65
C LEU A 107 -11.09 11.86 -6.13
N ARG A 108 -12.20 11.21 -6.44
CA ARG A 108 -12.62 10.87 -7.80
C ARG A 108 -13.70 11.84 -8.29
N PRO A 109 -13.37 12.81 -9.18
CA PRO A 109 -14.33 13.81 -9.64
C PRO A 109 -15.40 13.24 -10.59
N LEU A 110 -15.11 12.13 -11.28
CA LEU A 110 -16.04 11.50 -12.22
C LEU A 110 -16.68 10.26 -11.58
N MET A 111 -17.99 10.31 -11.35
CA MET A 111 -18.76 9.25 -10.69
C MET A 111 -19.13 8.08 -11.60
N ARG A 112 -18.89 8.19 -12.89
CA ARG A 112 -19.14 7.14 -13.89
C ARG A 112 -17.82 6.76 -14.55
N GLU A 113 -17.74 5.54 -15.01
CA GLU A 113 -16.62 5.05 -15.80
C GLU A 113 -16.53 5.83 -17.12
N HIS A 114 -15.33 6.30 -17.42
CA HIS A 114 -14.96 7.00 -18.65
C HIS A 114 -13.75 6.31 -19.29
N TRP A 115 -13.38 6.76 -20.49
CA TRP A 115 -12.15 6.31 -21.14
C TRP A 115 -10.91 6.56 -20.28
N ILE A 116 -10.82 7.74 -19.65
CA ILE A 116 -9.82 8.09 -18.66
C ILE A 116 -10.57 8.55 -17.41
N ASN A 117 -10.23 7.98 -16.27
CA ASN A 117 -10.83 8.27 -14.98
C ASN A 117 -9.77 8.95 -14.11
N PRO A 118 -9.83 10.29 -13.97
CA PRO A 118 -8.90 11.01 -13.10
C PRO A 118 -9.24 10.80 -11.63
N VAL A 119 -8.20 10.69 -10.78
CA VAL A 119 -8.31 10.78 -9.34
C VAL A 119 -7.26 11.78 -8.86
N LEU A 120 -7.65 12.64 -7.95
CA LEU A 120 -6.76 13.54 -7.25
C LEU A 120 -6.38 12.90 -5.92
N TYR A 121 -5.09 12.85 -5.64
CA TYR A 121 -4.51 12.30 -4.46
C TYR A 121 -3.79 13.41 -3.69
N VAL A 122 -3.98 13.43 -2.39
CA VAL A 122 -3.30 14.35 -1.48
C VAL A 122 -2.88 13.57 -0.25
N GLU A 123 -1.59 13.60 0.08
CA GLU A 123 -1.04 12.97 1.27
C GLU A 123 -0.26 13.97 2.11
N TYR A 124 -0.25 13.73 3.41
CA TYR A 124 0.67 14.32 4.37
C TYR A 124 1.43 13.21 5.07
N GLU A 125 2.75 13.38 5.13
CA GLU A 125 3.67 12.44 5.74
C GLU A 125 4.39 13.08 6.93
N ASP A 126 4.55 12.29 7.98
CA ASP A 126 5.41 12.58 9.15
C ASP A 126 6.27 11.35 9.41
N THR A 127 7.43 11.32 8.76
CA THR A 127 8.32 10.17 8.76
C THR A 127 9.71 10.57 9.22
N SER A 128 10.49 9.61 9.68
CA SER A 128 11.91 9.80 9.96
C SER A 128 12.75 9.47 8.72
N GLY A 129 13.92 10.07 8.58
CA GLY A 129 14.86 9.73 7.51
C GLY A 129 15.34 8.27 7.49
N ALA A 130 14.97 7.49 8.53
CA ALA A 130 15.22 6.05 8.54
C ALA A 130 14.17 5.25 7.79
N ASP A 131 13.09 5.86 7.29
CA ASP A 131 12.07 5.14 6.55
C ASP A 131 12.63 4.53 5.27
N LYS A 132 12.30 3.26 5.03
CA LYS A 132 12.73 2.48 3.87
C LYS A 132 11.56 1.77 3.18
N THR A 133 10.36 2.29 3.34
CA THR A 133 9.16 1.65 2.77
C THR A 133 9.17 1.62 1.25
N MET A 134 9.87 2.51 0.59
CA MET A 134 10.01 2.56 -0.88
C MET A 134 8.70 2.24 -1.62
N LEU A 135 7.56 2.60 -1.04
CA LEU A 135 6.30 2.43 -1.74
C LEU A 135 6.25 3.34 -2.96
N GLU A 136 6.89 4.49 -2.84
CA GLU A 136 7.03 5.49 -3.87
C GLU A 136 8.45 6.04 -3.88
N VAL A 137 8.95 6.29 -5.07
CA VAL A 137 10.29 6.85 -5.27
C VAL A 137 10.11 8.13 -6.05
N VAL A 138 10.48 9.26 -5.44
CA VAL A 138 10.38 10.59 -6.03
C VAL A 138 11.73 11.30 -6.02
N GLY A 139 11.83 12.43 -6.69
CA GLY A 139 13.00 13.28 -6.64
C GLY A 139 14.27 12.59 -7.10
N HIS A 140 15.32 12.76 -6.31
CA HIS A 140 16.62 12.13 -6.47
C HIS A 140 16.85 10.98 -5.50
N ASP A 141 15.82 10.51 -4.80
CA ASP A 141 15.93 9.41 -3.86
C ASP A 141 16.52 8.16 -4.52
N GLY A 142 17.40 7.50 -3.81
CA GLY A 142 18.13 6.39 -4.36
C GLY A 142 18.76 5.46 -3.33
N GLU A 143 19.51 4.48 -3.82
CA GLU A 143 20.14 3.45 -2.99
C GLU A 143 21.01 4.03 -1.87
N ALA A 144 21.68 5.16 -2.12
CA ALA A 144 22.54 5.80 -1.13
C ALA A 144 21.78 6.23 0.14
N ASP A 145 20.50 6.56 0.04
CA ASP A 145 19.68 7.01 1.16
C ASP A 145 19.39 5.89 2.17
N PHE A 146 19.60 4.62 1.77
CA PHE A 146 19.42 3.46 2.64
C PHE A 146 20.67 2.99 3.35
N LEU A 147 21.83 3.64 3.15
CA LEU A 147 23.11 3.22 3.71
C LEU A 147 23.34 3.68 5.14
N ASP A 148 22.73 4.79 5.53
CA ASP A 148 22.91 5.33 6.88
C ASP A 148 22.34 4.38 7.95
N PRO A 149 23.09 4.17 9.05
CA PRO A 149 22.57 3.43 10.19
C PRO A 149 21.28 4.08 10.73
N ASN A 150 20.33 3.27 11.16
CA ASN A 150 19.05 3.76 11.69
C ASN A 150 19.23 4.77 12.85
N SER A 151 20.27 4.64 13.66
CA SER A 151 20.58 5.57 14.76
C SER A 151 20.94 6.98 14.29
N VAL A 152 21.41 7.13 13.04
CA VAL A 152 21.75 8.40 12.40
C VAL A 152 20.54 8.89 11.61
N ALA A 153 20.04 8.09 10.68
CA ALA A 153 18.95 8.45 9.79
C ALA A 153 17.67 8.88 10.55
N ARG A 154 17.31 8.21 11.64
CA ARG A 154 16.16 8.56 12.50
C ARG A 154 16.22 9.94 13.15
N GLN A 155 17.33 10.64 13.10
CA GLN A 155 17.46 11.99 13.66
C GLN A 155 16.89 13.06 12.71
N GLU A 156 16.78 12.73 11.46
CA GLU A 156 16.06 13.53 10.49
C GLU A 156 14.56 13.27 10.63
N HIS A 157 13.77 14.36 10.59
CA HIS A 157 12.31 14.32 10.52
C HIS A 157 11.86 14.93 9.21
N LYS A 158 11.10 14.18 8.46
CA LYS A 158 10.52 14.60 7.19
C LYS A 158 9.04 14.92 7.41
N HIS A 159 8.66 16.14 7.08
CA HIS A 159 7.26 16.57 7.01
C HIS A 159 6.98 16.89 5.56
N GLU A 160 6.30 16.03 4.88
CA GLU A 160 6.13 16.10 3.44
C GLU A 160 4.65 16.17 3.07
N GLY A 161 4.36 16.82 1.97
CA GLY A 161 3.05 16.84 1.35
C GLY A 161 3.18 16.35 -0.06
N GLU A 162 2.43 15.32 -0.43
CA GLU A 162 2.43 14.76 -1.76
C GLU A 162 1.11 15.00 -2.47
N LEU A 163 1.22 15.27 -3.77
CA LEU A 163 0.12 15.40 -4.70
C LEU A 163 0.32 14.41 -5.85
N LYS A 164 -0.71 13.59 -6.14
CA LYS A 164 -0.72 12.78 -7.38
C LYS A 164 -1.91 13.13 -8.25
N LEU A 165 -1.65 13.14 -9.53
CA LEU A 165 -2.69 13.02 -10.55
C LEU A 165 -2.67 11.61 -11.08
N ILE A 166 -3.71 10.84 -10.76
CA ILE A 166 -3.89 9.48 -11.20
C ILE A 166 -4.80 9.51 -12.43
N LEU A 167 -4.35 8.95 -13.54
CA LEU A 167 -5.14 8.74 -14.75
C LEU A 167 -5.25 7.23 -14.98
N SER A 168 -6.45 6.70 -15.01
CA SER A 168 -6.64 5.27 -15.11
C SER A 168 -7.77 4.91 -16.05
N SER A 169 -7.63 3.78 -16.72
CA SER A 169 -8.56 3.27 -17.72
C SER A 169 -8.76 1.77 -17.59
N ASN A 170 -10.00 1.32 -17.68
CA ASN A 170 -10.34 -0.08 -17.81
C ASN A 170 -10.73 -0.38 -19.26
N LEU A 171 -9.88 -1.08 -20.01
CA LEU A 171 -10.09 -1.41 -21.42
C LEU A 171 -10.07 -2.92 -21.62
N LYS A 172 -11.22 -3.53 -21.91
CA LYS A 172 -11.34 -4.98 -22.18
C LYS A 172 -10.68 -5.85 -21.09
N ASN A 173 -10.92 -5.53 -19.82
CA ASN A 173 -10.33 -6.16 -18.63
C ASN A 173 -8.84 -5.85 -18.39
N TRP A 174 -8.20 -5.03 -19.23
CA TRP A 174 -6.93 -4.43 -18.90
C TRP A 174 -7.18 -3.17 -18.07
N ASN A 175 -6.54 -3.08 -16.92
CA ASN A 175 -6.37 -1.82 -16.22
C ASN A 175 -5.05 -1.22 -16.68
N ILE A 176 -5.07 0.07 -17.03
CA ILE A 176 -3.88 0.86 -17.36
C ILE A 176 -3.96 2.12 -16.51
N SER A 177 -2.93 2.38 -15.73
CA SER A 177 -2.89 3.50 -14.80
C SER A 177 -1.57 4.26 -14.93
N GLU A 178 -1.66 5.57 -14.88
CA GLU A 178 -0.54 6.51 -14.95
C GLU A 178 -0.66 7.47 -13.77
N ASN A 179 0.37 7.57 -12.95
CA ASN A 179 0.42 8.49 -11.81
C ASN A 179 1.54 9.50 -12.04
N PHE A 180 1.23 10.76 -11.91
CA PHE A 180 2.18 11.87 -11.89
C PHE A 180 2.27 12.37 -10.46
N ILE A 181 3.46 12.32 -9.89
CA ILE A 181 3.74 12.55 -8.49
C ILE A 181 4.48 13.88 -8.34
N ALA A 182 4.07 14.68 -7.39
CA ALA A 182 4.77 15.89 -6.97
C ALA A 182 4.77 15.95 -5.45
N GLU A 183 5.95 15.89 -4.86
CA GLU A 183 6.18 15.90 -3.43
C GLU A 183 6.92 17.16 -2.99
N LYS A 184 6.66 17.58 -1.78
CA LYS A 184 7.25 18.78 -1.18
C LYS A 184 7.52 18.54 0.29
N ASN A 185 8.78 18.51 0.65
CA ASN A 185 9.14 18.70 2.05
C ASN A 185 8.70 20.11 2.48
N LEU A 186 7.92 20.22 3.56
CA LEU A 186 7.33 21.47 4.04
C LEU A 186 8.37 22.46 4.62
N GLY A 187 9.65 22.05 4.68
CA GLY A 187 10.78 22.94 4.91
C GLY A 187 11.16 23.75 3.66
N HIS A 188 12.46 23.91 3.43
CA HIS A 188 13.00 24.73 2.33
C HIS A 188 13.47 23.92 1.11
N GLN A 189 13.12 22.64 1.04
CA GLN A 189 13.49 21.77 -0.06
C GLN A 189 12.74 22.15 -1.36
N PRO A 190 13.27 21.81 -2.55
CA PRO A 190 12.55 21.98 -3.81
C PRO A 190 11.30 21.08 -3.88
N TRP A 191 10.46 21.29 -4.90
CA TRP A 191 9.48 20.26 -5.30
C TRP A 191 10.22 19.13 -5.98
N GLU A 192 9.87 17.93 -5.63
CA GLU A 192 10.35 16.69 -6.19
C GLU A 192 9.26 16.01 -7.04
N PHE A 193 9.67 15.31 -8.07
CA PHE A 193 8.75 14.74 -9.03
C PHE A 193 9.03 13.26 -9.23
N GLY A 194 7.97 12.52 -9.48
CA GLY A 194 8.02 11.09 -9.76
C GLY A 194 6.89 10.65 -10.68
N TYR A 195 6.94 9.39 -11.04
CA TYR A 195 5.88 8.76 -11.81
C TYR A 195 5.73 7.29 -11.43
N ALA A 196 4.52 6.77 -11.64
CA ALA A 196 4.26 5.34 -11.63
C ALA A 196 3.31 4.97 -12.76
N LEU A 197 3.64 3.91 -13.49
CA LEU A 197 2.87 3.37 -14.60
C LEU A 197 2.53 1.93 -14.27
N GLY A 198 1.26 1.56 -14.39
CA GLY A 198 0.79 0.22 -14.10
C GLY A 198 -0.06 -0.36 -15.23
N VAL A 199 0.09 -1.64 -15.48
CA VAL A 199 -0.78 -2.42 -16.33
C VAL A 199 -1.11 -3.74 -15.68
N ALA A 200 -2.41 -4.11 -15.64
CA ALA A 200 -2.84 -5.36 -15.04
C ALA A 200 -4.02 -5.98 -15.81
N HIS A 201 -4.11 -7.30 -15.74
CA HIS A 201 -5.15 -8.07 -16.38
C HIS A 201 -5.44 -9.35 -15.59
N PRO A 202 -6.70 -9.73 -15.35
CA PRO A 202 -7.03 -11.01 -14.76
C PRO A 202 -6.58 -12.14 -15.70
N LEU A 203 -5.98 -13.18 -15.16
CA LEU A 203 -5.49 -14.32 -15.95
C LEU A 203 -6.61 -14.96 -16.80
N ARG A 204 -7.84 -14.82 -16.33
CA ARG A 204 -9.05 -15.21 -17.08
C ARG A 204 -10.14 -14.16 -16.88
N SER A 205 -10.64 -13.63 -17.97
CA SER A 205 -11.68 -12.57 -17.97
C SER A 205 -13.09 -13.06 -17.67
N ALA A 206 -13.39 -14.35 -17.79
CA ALA A 206 -14.70 -14.90 -17.55
C ALA A 206 -14.75 -15.57 -16.16
N ALA A 207 -15.68 -15.11 -15.32
CA ALA A 207 -15.92 -15.72 -14.01
C ALA A 207 -16.25 -17.21 -14.14
N VAL A 208 -15.67 -18.01 -13.27
CA VAL A 208 -15.94 -19.46 -13.19
C VAL A 208 -17.22 -19.67 -12.36
N ARG A 209 -18.12 -20.52 -12.82
CA ARG A 209 -19.40 -20.79 -12.16
C ARG A 209 -19.29 -21.52 -10.81
N HIS A 210 -18.10 -21.98 -10.44
CA HIS A 210 -17.86 -22.71 -9.20
C HIS A 210 -16.90 -21.90 -8.32
N GLU A 211 -17.17 -21.86 -7.04
CA GLU A 211 -16.24 -21.32 -6.05
C GLU A 211 -14.94 -22.13 -6.07
N CYS A 212 -13.86 -21.48 -6.41
CA CYS A 212 -12.56 -22.08 -6.55
C CYS A 212 -11.49 -21.08 -6.11
N THR A 213 -10.69 -21.47 -5.15
CA THR A 213 -9.63 -20.61 -4.59
C THR A 213 -8.48 -20.39 -5.57
N PHE A 214 -8.17 -21.38 -6.40
CA PHE A 214 -7.05 -21.34 -7.36
C PHE A 214 -7.50 -21.18 -8.82
N CYS A 215 -8.69 -20.61 -9.03
CA CYS A 215 -9.17 -20.37 -10.38
C CYS A 215 -8.46 -19.19 -11.03
N ALA A 216 -8.26 -19.28 -12.33
CA ALA A 216 -7.55 -18.27 -13.12
C ALA A 216 -8.24 -16.88 -13.14
N ASP A 217 -9.53 -16.81 -12.87
CA ASP A 217 -10.28 -15.55 -12.71
C ASP A 217 -10.02 -14.87 -11.36
N LYS A 218 -9.37 -15.55 -10.41
CA LYS A 218 -8.93 -15.03 -9.11
C LYS A 218 -7.48 -14.57 -9.10
N ILE A 219 -6.77 -14.77 -10.20
CA ILE A 219 -5.37 -14.39 -10.35
C ILE A 219 -5.30 -13.23 -11.33
N MET A 220 -4.62 -12.17 -10.92
CA MET A 220 -4.30 -11.01 -11.74
C MET A 220 -2.80 -10.96 -12.00
N LEU A 221 -2.43 -10.71 -13.23
CA LEU A 221 -1.04 -10.49 -13.63
C LEU A 221 -0.87 -9.05 -14.09
N GLY A 222 0.27 -8.48 -13.81
CA GLY A 222 0.55 -7.11 -14.20
C GLY A 222 2.03 -6.77 -14.19
N ALA A 223 2.30 -5.51 -14.39
CA ALA A 223 3.62 -4.92 -14.22
C ALA A 223 3.49 -3.45 -13.84
N GLU A 224 4.46 -2.95 -13.10
CA GLU A 224 4.64 -1.54 -12.77
C GLU A 224 6.01 -1.06 -13.26
N ALA A 225 6.07 0.19 -13.71
CA ALA A 225 7.31 0.92 -13.93
C ALA A 225 7.21 2.26 -13.19
N TYR A 226 8.14 2.55 -12.32
CA TYR A 226 8.08 3.75 -11.48
C TYR A 226 9.48 4.26 -11.14
N GLY A 227 9.56 5.53 -10.76
CA GLY A 227 10.78 6.16 -10.32
C GLY A 227 10.72 7.66 -10.24
N GLY A 228 11.79 8.26 -9.75
CA GLY A 228 11.97 9.69 -9.63
C GLY A 228 12.21 10.36 -10.99
N LEU A 229 11.81 11.61 -11.08
CA LEU A 229 12.05 12.50 -12.23
C LEU A 229 13.02 13.64 -11.88
N GLY A 230 13.51 13.67 -10.63
CA GLY A 230 14.30 14.77 -10.10
C GLY A 230 13.43 15.86 -9.48
N ASP A 231 13.99 17.05 -9.36
CA ASP A 231 13.39 18.20 -8.69
C ASP A 231 13.17 19.40 -9.62
N THR A 232 12.68 20.51 -9.08
CA THR A 232 12.47 21.77 -9.82
C THR A 232 13.76 22.37 -10.37
N TRP A 233 14.92 21.99 -9.90
CA TRP A 233 16.22 22.51 -10.34
C TRP A 233 16.88 21.56 -11.37
N SER A 234 16.63 20.26 -11.27
CA SER A 234 17.26 19.24 -12.09
C SER A 234 16.31 18.08 -12.38
N LEU A 235 15.73 18.07 -13.57
CA LEU A 235 14.95 16.93 -14.05
C LEU A 235 15.87 15.93 -14.76
N THR A 236 15.87 14.68 -14.31
CA THR A 236 16.68 13.60 -14.85
C THR A 236 16.04 12.23 -14.62
N LEU A 237 16.33 11.29 -15.50
CA LEU A 237 15.96 9.87 -15.34
C LEU A 237 17.17 8.98 -15.03
N ARG A 238 18.38 9.52 -15.17
CA ARG A 238 19.61 8.70 -15.04
C ARG A 238 20.13 8.66 -13.62
N ASP A 239 19.95 9.77 -12.91
CA ASP A 239 20.51 9.96 -11.58
C ASP A 239 19.43 9.79 -10.49
N THR A 240 18.28 9.23 -10.88
CA THR A 240 17.14 8.91 -10.04
C THR A 240 16.89 7.41 -10.06
N SER A 241 16.27 6.88 -9.03
CA SER A 241 15.85 5.47 -8.97
C SER A 241 14.77 5.17 -10.00
N GLN A 242 14.94 4.08 -10.74
CA GLN A 242 13.99 3.61 -11.75
C GLN A 242 13.82 2.12 -11.60
N TYR A 243 12.58 1.64 -11.58
CA TYR A 243 12.26 0.23 -11.37
C TYR A 243 11.27 -0.29 -12.39
N LEU A 244 11.40 -1.59 -12.67
CA LEU A 244 10.39 -2.38 -13.38
C LEU A 244 10.04 -3.59 -12.52
N ALA A 245 8.75 -3.76 -12.23
CA ALA A 245 8.27 -4.82 -11.35
C ALA A 245 7.07 -5.54 -11.96
N PRO A 246 7.20 -6.76 -12.51
CA PRO A 246 6.05 -7.61 -12.75
C PRO A 246 5.36 -7.94 -11.42
N LEU A 247 4.07 -8.12 -11.46
CA LEU A 247 3.29 -8.41 -10.27
C LEU A 247 2.28 -9.53 -10.48
N ILE A 248 1.95 -10.18 -9.41
CA ILE A 248 0.84 -11.12 -9.32
C ILE A 248 -0.03 -10.75 -8.12
N GLY A 249 -1.34 -10.63 -8.36
CA GLY A 249 -2.34 -10.53 -7.32
C GLY A 249 -3.20 -11.79 -7.30
N TRP A 250 -3.58 -12.24 -6.12
CA TRP A 250 -4.42 -13.41 -5.94
C TRP A 250 -5.55 -13.11 -4.96
N GLN A 251 -6.78 -13.14 -5.48
CA GLN A 251 -7.98 -12.98 -4.67
C GLN A 251 -8.31 -14.28 -3.96
N LEU A 252 -8.22 -14.26 -2.66
CA LEU A 252 -8.53 -15.34 -1.75
C LEU A 252 -10.01 -15.29 -1.30
N PRO A 253 -10.56 -16.38 -0.73
CA PRO A 253 -11.88 -16.34 -0.09
C PRO A 253 -11.95 -15.33 1.05
N ARG A 254 -13.16 -14.83 1.36
CA ARG A 254 -13.45 -13.89 2.45
C ARG A 254 -12.80 -12.50 2.24
N ASP A 255 -12.80 -12.06 0.98
CA ASP A 255 -12.32 -10.74 0.59
C ASP A 255 -10.88 -10.45 1.05
N MET A 256 -10.04 -11.49 1.05
CA MET A 256 -8.62 -11.39 1.27
C MET A 256 -7.88 -11.33 -0.06
N ARG A 257 -6.78 -10.58 -0.11
CA ARG A 257 -5.89 -10.50 -1.26
C ARG A 257 -4.45 -10.73 -0.83
N LEU A 258 -3.71 -11.47 -1.64
CA LEU A 258 -2.26 -11.61 -1.54
C LEU A 258 -1.65 -11.07 -2.83
N SER A 259 -0.61 -10.26 -2.68
CA SER A 259 0.10 -9.65 -3.81
C SER A 259 1.61 -9.88 -3.67
N PHE A 260 2.29 -10.02 -4.81
CA PHE A 260 3.74 -10.15 -4.85
C PHE A 260 4.29 -9.47 -6.09
N ALA A 261 5.37 -8.70 -5.94
CA ALA A 261 6.06 -8.02 -7.03
C ALA A 261 7.58 -8.03 -6.79
N PRO A 262 8.35 -8.80 -7.57
CA PRO A 262 9.79 -8.62 -7.66
C PRO A 262 10.10 -7.41 -8.54
N GLY A 263 10.87 -6.46 -8.05
CA GLY A 263 11.31 -5.27 -8.77
C GLY A 263 12.79 -5.33 -9.11
N TRP A 264 13.13 -4.85 -10.29
CA TRP A 264 14.51 -4.69 -10.76
C TRP A 264 14.84 -3.22 -10.95
N GLY A 265 15.96 -2.79 -10.37
CA GLY A 265 16.54 -1.48 -10.62
C GLY A 265 17.05 -1.35 -12.05
N LEU A 266 16.80 -0.20 -12.67
CA LEU A 266 17.18 0.08 -14.05
C LEU A 266 18.31 1.12 -14.16
N THR A 267 18.62 1.80 -13.06
CA THR A 267 19.68 2.82 -12.98
C THR A 267 20.65 2.49 -11.86
N ARG A 268 21.76 3.22 -11.81
CA ARG A 268 22.74 3.09 -10.71
C ARG A 268 22.28 3.66 -9.39
N ALA A 269 21.24 4.48 -9.38
CA ALA A 269 20.62 5.01 -8.18
C ALA A 269 19.60 4.03 -7.59
N SER A 270 19.21 2.99 -8.34
CA SER A 270 18.24 2.01 -7.89
C SER A 270 18.92 0.86 -7.15
N LEU A 271 18.24 0.30 -6.14
CA LEU A 271 18.58 -1.04 -5.65
C LEU A 271 18.49 -2.05 -6.80
N ASP A 272 19.42 -2.98 -6.89
CA ASP A 272 19.38 -4.03 -7.92
C ASP A 272 18.05 -4.81 -7.87
N HIS A 273 17.59 -5.13 -6.66
CA HIS A 273 16.38 -5.91 -6.45
C HIS A 273 15.57 -5.41 -5.25
N VAL A 274 14.27 -5.25 -5.46
CA VAL A 274 13.29 -4.99 -4.39
C VAL A 274 12.17 -6.01 -4.51
N TYR A 275 11.82 -6.66 -3.40
CA TYR A 275 10.69 -7.59 -3.38
C TYR A 275 9.56 -6.98 -2.56
N ARG A 276 8.34 -6.95 -3.11
CA ARG A 276 7.16 -6.47 -2.40
C ARG A 276 6.17 -7.60 -2.17
N ILE A 277 5.62 -7.62 -0.96
CA ILE A 277 4.58 -8.58 -0.55
C ILE A 277 3.46 -7.77 0.07
N GLY A 278 2.22 -7.97 -0.40
CA GLY A 278 1.03 -7.34 0.11
C GLY A 278 0.03 -8.38 0.61
N PHE A 279 -0.63 -8.07 1.71
CA PHE A 279 -1.78 -8.84 2.20
C PHE A 279 -2.86 -7.87 2.65
N ALA A 280 -4.05 -8.00 2.06
CA ALA A 280 -5.20 -7.16 2.35
C ALA A 280 -6.41 -7.99 2.76
N VAL A 281 -7.28 -7.38 3.58
CA VAL A 281 -8.58 -7.91 3.98
C VAL A 281 -9.58 -6.77 3.99
N SER A 282 -10.67 -6.90 3.22
CA SER A 282 -11.73 -5.91 3.18
C SER A 282 -12.90 -6.31 4.09
N PHE A 283 -13.45 -5.32 4.78
CA PHE A 283 -14.59 -5.44 5.69
C PHE A 283 -15.71 -4.54 5.21
N GLY A 284 -16.78 -5.14 4.64
CA GLY A 284 -17.91 -4.40 4.10
C GLY A 284 -18.72 -3.69 5.17
N GLN A 285 -19.09 -2.44 4.88
CA GLN A 285 -20.11 -1.64 5.58
C GLN A 285 -19.98 -1.56 7.11
N ILE A 286 -18.77 -1.29 7.62
CA ILE A 286 -18.53 -1.11 9.07
C ILE A 286 -19.37 0.06 9.62
N GLY A 287 -19.69 1.06 8.80
CA GLY A 287 -20.55 2.17 9.20
C GLY A 287 -21.90 1.73 9.78
N ASN A 288 -22.44 0.61 9.34
CA ASN A 288 -23.70 0.07 9.86
C ASN A 288 -23.56 -0.50 11.28
N TRP A 289 -22.37 -0.89 11.70
CA TRP A 289 -22.11 -1.35 13.07
C TRP A 289 -22.27 -0.22 14.10
N PHE A 290 -21.80 0.97 13.75
CA PHE A 290 -21.92 2.13 14.63
C PHE A 290 -23.35 2.69 14.66
N HIS A 291 -24.10 2.65 13.55
CA HIS A 291 -25.50 3.11 13.51
C HIS A 291 -26.46 2.09 14.12
N GLY A 292 -26.21 0.78 14.01
CA GLY A 292 -27.05 -0.26 14.62
C GLY A 292 -27.01 -0.28 16.15
N GLN A 293 -25.91 0.12 16.78
CA GLN A 293 -25.83 0.24 18.25
C GLN A 293 -26.54 1.49 18.77
N ALA A 294 -26.55 2.59 18.05
CA ALA A 294 -27.27 3.80 18.45
C ALA A 294 -28.80 3.60 18.45
N ALA A 295 -29.34 2.80 17.54
CA ALA A 295 -30.77 2.50 17.49
C ALA A 295 -31.25 1.58 18.64
N ASN A 296 -30.38 0.72 19.18
CA ASN A 296 -30.71 -0.18 20.29
C ASN A 296 -30.60 0.47 21.69
N MET A 297 -29.95 1.62 21.83
CA MET A 297 -29.88 2.36 23.09
C MET A 297 -31.01 3.36 23.29
N GLY A 298 -31.87 3.59 22.27
CA GLY A 298 -33.03 4.50 22.33
C GLY A 298 -34.35 3.89 22.75
N GLY A 299 -34.40 2.62 23.11
CA GLY A 299 -35.64 1.86 23.40
C GLY A 299 -35.82 1.40 24.83
N ILE A 300 -35.53 2.26 25.82
CA ILE A 300 -35.97 2.04 27.22
C ILE A 300 -36.68 3.34 27.67
N HIS A 301 -37.98 3.35 27.49
CA HIS A 301 -38.90 4.20 28.21
C HIS A 301 -40.07 3.33 28.70
#